data_184f542b2b7b391a76de0178e8e7436c
#
_entry.id   184f542b2b7b391a76de0178e8e7436c
#
_cell.length_a   1.000
_cell.length_b   1.000
_cell.length_c   1.000
_cell.angle_alpha   90.00
_cell.angle_beta   90.00
_cell.angle_gamma   90.00
#
_symmetry.space_group_name_H-M   'P 1'
#
loop_
_entity.id
_entity.type
_entity.pdbx_description
1 polymer ?
#
loop_
_entity_poly.entity_id
_entity_poly.type
_entity_poly.pdbx_seq_one_letter_code
_entity_poly.pdbx_strand_id
1 'polypeptide(L)' 'MQKYVCDACGWIYDPAENDNVAFDDLAEDWVCPECGVGKDLFSPVD' A
#
# COMPACT_ATOMS: atom_id res chain seq x y z
N MET A 1 8.44 2.03 -9.52
CA MET A 1 7.66 2.81 -8.55
C MET A 1 7.90 2.31 -7.15
N GLN A 2 7.74 3.16 -6.16
CA GLN A 2 7.98 2.80 -4.76
C GLN A 2 6.98 1.76 -4.26
N LYS A 3 7.48 0.67 -3.70
CA LYS A 3 6.63 -0.32 -3.04
C LYS A 3 6.44 0.06 -1.58
N TYR A 4 5.35 -0.40 -1.01
CA TYR A 4 5.03 -0.15 0.40
C TYR A 4 4.64 -1.46 1.08
N VAL A 5 4.93 -1.55 2.37
CA VAL A 5 4.58 -2.73 3.17
C VAL A 5 3.59 -2.33 4.26
N CYS A 6 2.59 -3.17 4.46
CA CYS A 6 1.64 -2.98 5.55
C CYS A 6 2.34 -3.36 6.87
N ASP A 7 2.44 -2.41 7.79
CA ASP A 7 3.12 -2.64 9.07
C ASP A 7 2.34 -3.58 9.98
N ALA A 8 1.06 -3.79 9.70
CA ALA A 8 0.21 -4.64 10.52
C ALA A 8 0.24 -6.10 10.10
N CYS A 9 0.20 -6.39 8.78
CA CYS A 9 0.13 -7.78 8.30
C CYS A 9 1.27 -8.17 7.36
N GLY A 10 2.08 -7.21 6.91
CA GLY A 10 3.21 -7.50 6.03
C GLY A 10 2.87 -7.58 4.55
N TRP A 11 1.65 -7.27 4.16
CA TRP A 11 1.27 -7.28 2.75
C TRP A 11 2.02 -6.18 1.99
N ILE A 12 2.50 -6.52 0.80
CA ILE A 12 3.27 -5.57 -0.02
C ILE A 12 2.37 -4.96 -1.10
N TYR A 13 2.32 -3.62 -1.15
CA TYR A 13 1.67 -2.92 -2.23
C TYR A 13 2.70 -2.66 -3.33
N ASP A 14 2.52 -3.30 -4.48
CA ASP A 14 3.39 -3.12 -5.63
C ASP A 14 2.59 -2.38 -6.72
N PRO A 15 2.94 -1.11 -7.02
CA PRO A 15 2.22 -0.36 -8.06
C PRO A 15 2.17 -1.08 -9.41
N ALA A 16 3.22 -1.81 -9.78
CA ALA A 16 3.26 -2.52 -11.05
C ALA A 16 2.19 -3.61 -11.14
N GLU A 17 1.75 -4.16 -10.01
CA GLU A 17 0.70 -5.18 -9.97
C GLU A 17 -0.68 -4.57 -9.72
N ASN A 18 -0.76 -3.24 -9.64
CA ASN A 18 -1.99 -2.52 -9.36
C ASN A 18 -2.20 -1.41 -10.39
N ASP A 19 -2.13 -1.76 -11.67
CA ASP A 19 -2.35 -0.86 -12.80
C ASP A 19 -1.40 0.33 -12.82
N ASN A 20 -0.20 0.18 -12.27
CA ASN A 20 0.82 1.24 -12.19
C ASN A 20 0.32 2.46 -11.43
N VAL A 21 -0.55 2.26 -10.45
CA VAL A 21 -1.04 3.36 -9.61
C VAL A 21 -0.10 3.52 -8.42
N ALA A 22 0.52 4.69 -8.31
CA ALA A 22 1.42 4.97 -7.20
C ALA A 22 0.65 4.96 -5.87
N PHE A 23 1.32 4.55 -4.79
CA PHE A 23 0.67 4.49 -3.49
C PHE A 23 0.05 5.85 -3.09
N ASP A 24 0.76 6.94 -3.42
CA ASP A 24 0.27 8.30 -3.11
C ASP A 24 -0.96 8.69 -3.92
N ASP A 25 -1.23 8.00 -5.02
CA ASP A 25 -2.41 8.25 -5.86
C ASP A 25 -3.63 7.46 -5.39
N LEU A 26 -3.48 6.60 -4.41
CA LEU A 26 -4.62 5.87 -3.85
C LEU A 26 -5.50 6.83 -3.05
N ALA A 27 -6.80 6.52 -3.00
CA ALA A 27 -7.75 7.33 -2.24
C ALA A 27 -7.33 7.39 -0.76
N GLU A 28 -7.67 8.49 -0.08
CA GLU A 28 -7.31 8.65 1.33
C GLU A 28 -7.94 7.58 2.22
N ASP A 29 -9.11 7.08 1.82
CA ASP A 29 -9.82 6.04 2.56
C ASP A 29 -9.47 4.63 2.09
N TRP A 30 -8.45 4.49 1.22
CA TRP A 30 -7.99 3.17 0.80
C TRP A 30 -7.42 2.42 2.00
N VAL A 31 -7.71 1.13 2.07
CA VAL A 31 -7.25 0.28 3.18
C VAL A 31 -6.58 -0.97 2.64
N CYS A 32 -5.78 -1.58 3.49
CA CYS A 32 -5.11 -2.84 3.15
C CYS A 32 -6.17 -3.91 2.84
N PRO A 33 -6.09 -4.58 1.68
CA PRO A 33 -7.07 -5.61 1.33
C PRO A 33 -6.97 -6.87 2.19
N GLU A 34 -5.87 -7.02 2.93
CA GLU A 34 -5.64 -8.21 3.76
C GLU A 34 -6.08 -8.02 5.20
N CYS A 35 -5.82 -6.85 5.79
CA CYS A 35 -6.14 -6.64 7.19
C CYS A 35 -7.00 -5.40 7.47
N GLY A 36 -7.17 -4.52 6.48
CA GLY A 36 -8.08 -3.38 6.58
C GLY A 36 -7.55 -2.14 7.25
N VAL A 37 -6.25 -2.05 7.53
CA VAL A 37 -5.68 -0.83 8.11
C VAL A 37 -5.52 0.24 7.04
N GLY A 38 -5.48 1.51 7.46
CA GLY A 38 -5.35 2.62 6.53
C GLY A 38 -3.94 2.82 6.02
N LYS A 39 -3.79 3.79 5.10
CA LYS A 39 -2.50 4.08 4.46
C LYS A 39 -1.43 4.51 5.46
N ASP A 40 -1.82 5.08 6.59
CA ASP A 40 -0.88 5.56 7.60
C ASP A 40 -0.09 4.43 8.27
N LEU A 41 -0.52 3.19 8.09
CA LEU A 41 0.19 2.03 8.62
C LEU A 41 1.04 1.33 7.55
N PHE A 42 1.36 2.04 6.48
CA PHE A 42 2.24 1.52 5.43
C PHE A 42 3.57 2.25 5.46
N SER A 43 4.65 1.53 5.17
CA SER A 43 6.00 2.08 5.11
C SER A 43 6.63 1.78 3.76
N PRO A 44 7.48 2.68 3.24
CA PRO A 44 8.15 2.43 1.96
C PRO A 44 9.14 1.27 2.05
N VAL A 45 9.18 0.48 0.99
CA VAL A 45 10.09 -0.67 0.88
C VAL A 45 10.95 -0.49 -0.36
N ASP A 46 12.22 -0.70 -0.22
CA ASP A 46 13.15 -0.62 -1.37
C ASP A 46 13.06 -1.85 -2.25
#